data_176c96354fb9e646ed597614c93ba3f6
#
_entry.id   176c96354fb9e646ed597614c93ba3f6
#
_cell.length_a   1.000
_cell.length_b   1.000
_cell.length_c   1.000
_cell.angle_alpha   90.00
_cell.angle_beta   90.00
_cell.angle_gamma   90.00
#
_symmetry.space_group_name_H-M   'P 1'
#
loop_
_entity.id
_entity.type
_entity.pdbx_description
1 polymer ?
#
loop_
_entity_poly.entity_id
_entity_poly.type
_entity_poly.pdbx_seq_one_letter_code
_entity_poly.pdbx_strand_id
1 'polypeptide(L)'
;MKCPFCNTDDTNVIDSRVSEDGHKIRRRRRCPSCDKRFTTYETIELRLPQVVKHDGTRAEFDRNKLMTGFKRALHKRPVPTSYVDASIDRIVQKLLALGEREVSSRSIGESVMEELYKLDKVAYIRFASVYKSFQDVDDFRDAIKEVQKPHQQA
;
A
#
# COMPACT_ATOMS: atom_id res chain seq x y z
N MET A 1 -7.17 -28.82 -11.83
CA MET A 1 -6.36 -28.72 -10.58
C MET A 1 -6.08 -30.12 -10.11
N LYS A 2 -4.81 -30.45 -9.81
CA LYS A 2 -4.39 -31.78 -9.36
C LYS A 2 -5.00 -32.17 -8.02
N CYS A 3 -5.33 -33.46 -7.90
CA CYS A 3 -5.80 -34.00 -6.63
C CYS A 3 -4.63 -34.13 -5.65
N PRO A 4 -4.72 -33.59 -4.41
CA PRO A 4 -3.63 -33.68 -3.44
C PRO A 4 -3.41 -35.09 -2.85
N PHE A 5 -4.29 -36.04 -3.15
CA PHE A 5 -4.23 -37.40 -2.60
C PHE A 5 -3.70 -38.45 -3.59
N CYS A 6 -4.06 -38.34 -4.85
CA CYS A 6 -3.67 -39.31 -5.88
C CYS A 6 -2.98 -38.68 -7.11
N ASN A 7 -2.76 -37.37 -7.10
CA ASN A 7 -2.10 -36.59 -8.16
C ASN A 7 -2.77 -36.64 -9.54
N THR A 8 -3.99 -37.14 -9.67
CA THR A 8 -4.78 -37.04 -10.90
C THR A 8 -4.93 -35.58 -11.31
N ASP A 9 -4.76 -35.27 -12.59
CA ASP A 9 -4.70 -33.89 -13.08
C ASP A 9 -6.03 -33.15 -13.03
N ASP A 10 -7.15 -33.85 -13.03
CA ASP A 10 -8.46 -33.25 -13.10
C ASP A 10 -9.33 -33.54 -11.88
N THR A 11 -10.06 -32.51 -11.40
CA THR A 11 -10.95 -32.58 -10.25
C THR A 11 -12.18 -31.70 -10.49
N ASN A 12 -13.37 -32.20 -10.10
CA ASN A 12 -14.65 -31.53 -10.31
C ASN A 12 -15.00 -30.62 -9.14
N VAL A 13 -15.48 -29.41 -9.43
CA VAL A 13 -16.09 -28.53 -8.42
C VAL A 13 -17.51 -28.99 -8.17
N ILE A 14 -17.83 -29.29 -6.91
CA ILE A 14 -19.15 -29.74 -6.49
C ILE A 14 -19.95 -28.67 -5.71
N ASP A 15 -19.28 -27.67 -5.16
CA ASP A 15 -19.89 -26.51 -4.48
C ASP A 15 -18.99 -25.30 -4.57
N SER A 16 -19.57 -24.11 -4.69
CA SER A 16 -18.87 -22.82 -4.71
C SER A 16 -19.62 -21.82 -3.85
N ARG A 17 -18.93 -21.14 -2.95
CA ARG A 17 -19.51 -20.08 -2.10
C ARG A 17 -18.56 -18.91 -2.03
N VAL A 18 -19.11 -17.72 -2.17
CA VAL A 18 -18.39 -16.46 -1.92
C VAL A 18 -18.33 -16.23 -0.43
N SER A 19 -17.19 -15.78 0.10
CA SER A 19 -17.07 -15.35 1.50
C SER A 19 -17.95 -14.14 1.80
N GLU A 20 -18.29 -13.92 3.07
CA GLU A 20 -19.14 -12.79 3.50
C GLU A 20 -18.54 -11.42 3.10
N ASP A 21 -17.22 -11.31 3.09
CA ASP A 21 -16.47 -10.11 2.67
C ASP A 21 -16.38 -9.94 1.14
N GLY A 22 -16.85 -10.91 0.35
CA GLY A 22 -16.82 -10.89 -1.11
C GLY A 22 -15.43 -11.10 -1.74
N HIS A 23 -14.36 -11.23 -0.95
CA HIS A 23 -12.98 -11.26 -1.44
C HIS A 23 -12.41 -12.65 -1.74
N LYS A 24 -13.13 -13.71 -1.36
CA LYS A 24 -12.69 -15.10 -1.54
C LYS A 24 -13.81 -15.97 -2.06
N ILE A 25 -13.46 -16.91 -2.95
CA ILE A 25 -14.38 -17.97 -3.37
C ILE A 25 -13.87 -19.29 -2.78
N ARG A 26 -14.69 -19.90 -1.95
CA ARG A 26 -14.46 -21.24 -1.43
C ARG A 26 -15.06 -22.25 -2.40
N ARG A 27 -14.22 -23.17 -2.93
CA ARG A 27 -14.70 -24.23 -3.82
C ARG A 27 -14.47 -25.59 -3.17
N ARG A 28 -15.52 -26.40 -3.07
CA ARG A 28 -15.41 -27.80 -2.68
C ARG A 28 -15.23 -28.64 -3.92
N ARG A 29 -14.17 -29.43 -3.95
CA ARG A 29 -13.81 -30.30 -5.09
C ARG A 29 -13.91 -31.77 -4.72
N ARG A 30 -14.18 -32.62 -5.73
CA ARG A 30 -14.17 -34.08 -5.67
C ARG A 30 -13.27 -34.61 -6.75
N CYS A 31 -12.40 -35.56 -6.40
CA CYS A 31 -11.57 -36.27 -7.37
C CYS A 31 -12.37 -37.43 -7.98
N PRO A 32 -12.43 -37.54 -9.31
CA PRO A 32 -13.13 -38.66 -9.96
C PRO A 32 -12.41 -40.00 -9.80
N SER A 33 -11.07 -40.00 -9.57
CA SER A 33 -10.27 -41.23 -9.49
C SER A 33 -10.28 -41.84 -8.09
N CYS A 34 -10.09 -41.04 -7.01
CA CYS A 34 -10.00 -41.54 -5.63
C CYS A 34 -11.19 -41.16 -4.75
N ASP A 35 -12.19 -40.48 -5.30
CA ASP A 35 -13.43 -40.04 -4.67
C ASP A 35 -13.27 -39.13 -3.44
N LYS A 36 -12.05 -38.75 -3.10
CA LYS A 36 -11.76 -37.84 -2.00
C LYS A 36 -12.19 -36.43 -2.32
N ARG A 37 -12.62 -35.74 -1.27
CA ARG A 37 -13.06 -34.34 -1.33
C ARG A 37 -12.05 -33.45 -0.65
N PHE A 38 -11.82 -32.25 -1.22
CA PHE A 38 -10.98 -31.24 -0.62
C PHE A 38 -11.51 -29.84 -0.95
N THR A 39 -11.04 -28.85 -0.22
CA THR A 39 -11.46 -27.47 -0.39
C THR A 39 -10.31 -26.64 -0.95
N THR A 40 -10.62 -25.77 -1.90
CA THR A 40 -9.69 -24.76 -2.43
C THR A 40 -10.28 -23.39 -2.23
N TYR A 41 -9.39 -22.40 -2.14
CA TYR A 41 -9.78 -21.01 -2.07
C TYR A 41 -9.20 -20.28 -3.27
N GLU A 42 -10.02 -19.46 -3.89
CA GLU A 42 -9.63 -18.50 -4.91
C GLU A 42 -9.67 -17.13 -4.28
N THR A 43 -8.57 -16.42 -4.32
CA THR A 43 -8.40 -15.10 -3.72
C THR A 43 -7.82 -14.14 -4.74
N ILE A 44 -8.20 -12.87 -4.65
CA ILE A 44 -7.59 -11.82 -5.47
C ILE A 44 -6.16 -11.60 -4.98
N GLU A 45 -5.18 -11.77 -5.85
CA GLU A 45 -3.79 -11.41 -5.58
C GLU A 45 -3.53 -10.00 -6.12
N LEU A 46 -3.54 -9.03 -5.22
CA LEU A 46 -3.15 -7.66 -5.57
C LEU A 46 -1.64 -7.52 -5.36
N ARG A 47 -0.92 -7.32 -6.45
CA ARG A 47 0.53 -7.09 -6.41
C ARG A 47 0.81 -5.60 -6.37
N LEU A 48 1.48 -5.17 -5.31
CA LEU A 48 2.03 -3.83 -5.22
C LEU A 48 3.23 -3.69 -6.16
N PRO A 49 3.44 -2.48 -6.74
CA PRO A 49 4.59 -2.24 -7.61
C PRO A 49 5.91 -2.35 -6.84
N GLN A 50 6.96 -2.73 -7.54
CA GLN A 50 8.33 -2.62 -7.01
C GLN A 50 8.72 -1.14 -6.90
N VAL A 51 9.48 -0.80 -5.87
CA VAL A 51 9.96 0.57 -5.65
C VAL A 51 11.34 0.72 -6.27
N VAL A 52 11.44 1.62 -7.26
CA VAL A 52 12.71 2.02 -7.85
C VAL A 52 13.31 3.15 -7.03
N LYS A 53 14.46 2.91 -6.41
CA LYS A 53 15.19 3.90 -5.62
C LYS A 53 15.93 4.91 -6.49
N HIS A 54 16.43 5.97 -5.87
CA HIS A 54 17.20 7.01 -6.56
C HIS A 54 18.46 6.47 -7.26
N ASP A 55 19.11 5.45 -6.70
CA ASP A 55 20.28 4.76 -7.27
C ASP A 55 19.94 3.74 -8.37
N GLY A 56 18.66 3.62 -8.74
CA GLY A 56 18.16 2.67 -9.72
C GLY A 56 17.91 1.26 -9.19
N THR A 57 18.24 0.97 -7.92
CA THR A 57 17.96 -0.33 -7.32
C THR A 57 16.46 -0.53 -7.09
N ARG A 58 16.02 -1.78 -7.15
CA ARG A 58 14.63 -2.19 -6.96
C ARG A 58 14.45 -2.85 -5.59
N ALA A 59 13.37 -2.53 -4.92
CA ALA A 59 12.98 -3.13 -3.65
C ALA A 59 11.48 -3.38 -3.63
N GLU A 60 11.04 -4.36 -2.87
CA GLU A 60 9.62 -4.55 -2.61
C GLU A 60 9.03 -3.37 -1.84
N PHE A 61 7.76 -3.06 -2.12
CA PHE A 61 7.02 -2.08 -1.35
C PHE A 61 6.85 -2.58 0.09
N ASP A 62 7.23 -1.75 1.06
CA ASP A 62 7.18 -2.08 2.48
C ASP A 62 6.31 -1.05 3.22
N ARG A 63 5.11 -1.48 3.62
CA ARG A 63 4.17 -0.68 4.41
C ARG A 63 4.78 -0.18 5.74
N ASN A 64 5.65 -0.98 6.37
CA ASN A 64 6.28 -0.62 7.64
C ASN A 64 7.25 0.55 7.48
N LYS A 65 7.89 0.68 6.31
CA LYS A 65 8.73 1.86 6.00
C LYS A 65 7.90 3.13 5.93
N LEU A 66 6.72 3.09 5.30
CA LEU A 66 5.79 4.23 5.32
C LEU A 66 5.37 4.58 6.75
N MET A 67 4.93 3.60 7.52
CA MET A 67 4.54 3.79 8.92
C MET A 67 5.66 4.44 9.73
N THR A 68 6.90 3.99 9.56
CA THR A 68 8.07 4.56 10.25
C THR A 68 8.31 6.02 9.82
N GLY A 69 8.16 6.34 8.53
CA GLY A 69 8.25 7.70 8.00
C GLY A 69 7.22 8.63 8.62
N PHE A 70 5.95 8.20 8.64
CA PHE A 70 4.87 8.96 9.29
C PHE A 70 5.11 9.15 10.78
N LYS A 71 5.48 8.11 11.52
CA LYS A 71 5.76 8.20 12.97
C LYS A 71 6.89 9.17 13.28
N ARG A 72 7.94 9.22 12.47
CA ARG A 72 9.05 10.19 12.65
C ARG A 72 8.58 11.62 12.41
N ALA A 73 7.84 11.86 11.34
CA ALA A 73 7.32 13.19 11.01
C ALA A 73 6.31 13.68 12.07
N LEU A 74 5.42 12.80 12.51
CA LEU A 74 4.36 13.07 13.49
C LEU A 74 4.82 12.96 14.97
N HIS A 75 6.11 12.78 15.23
CA HIS A 75 6.59 12.64 16.61
C HIS A 75 6.16 13.83 17.49
N LYS A 76 5.50 13.53 18.63
CA LYS A 76 4.90 14.51 19.54
C LYS A 76 3.85 15.44 18.90
N ARG A 77 3.17 14.96 17.83
CA ARG A 77 1.99 15.66 17.27
C ARG A 77 0.71 14.96 17.71
N PRO A 78 -0.40 15.70 17.94
CA PRO A 78 -1.66 15.14 18.42
C PRO A 78 -2.48 14.54 17.26
N VAL A 79 -1.89 13.62 16.50
CA VAL A 79 -2.54 12.91 15.39
C VAL A 79 -2.75 11.45 15.79
N PRO A 80 -3.99 10.96 15.86
CA PRO A 80 -4.29 9.57 16.17
C PRO A 80 -3.71 8.60 15.14
N THR A 81 -3.26 7.42 15.61
CA THR A 81 -2.68 6.38 14.74
C THR A 81 -3.66 5.93 13.65
N SER A 82 -4.97 5.92 13.93
CA SER A 82 -6.01 5.57 12.96
C SER A 82 -6.00 6.46 11.70
N TYR A 83 -5.69 7.74 11.85
CA TYR A 83 -5.56 8.66 10.70
C TYR A 83 -4.30 8.36 9.89
N VAL A 84 -3.22 7.95 10.56
CA VAL A 84 -1.98 7.52 9.89
C VAL A 84 -2.23 6.23 9.08
N ASP A 85 -2.91 5.25 9.69
CA ASP A 85 -3.27 4.01 9.01
C ASP A 85 -4.13 4.27 7.77
N ALA A 86 -5.16 5.11 7.91
CA ALA A 86 -6.03 5.50 6.80
C ALA A 86 -5.25 6.22 5.68
N SER A 87 -4.26 7.06 6.01
CA SER A 87 -3.41 7.73 5.03
C SER A 87 -2.53 6.73 4.27
N ILE A 88 -1.95 5.77 4.98
CA ILE A 88 -1.15 4.70 4.36
C ILE A 88 -2.04 3.84 3.45
N ASP A 89 -3.27 3.52 3.88
CA ASP A 89 -4.21 2.77 3.06
C ASP A 89 -4.56 3.51 1.76
N ARG A 90 -4.77 4.83 1.80
CA ARG A 90 -4.99 5.64 0.60
C ARG A 90 -3.79 5.61 -0.35
N ILE A 91 -2.56 5.69 0.19
CA ILE A 91 -1.34 5.56 -0.63
C ILE A 91 -1.28 4.18 -1.29
N VAL A 92 -1.53 3.12 -0.54
CA VAL A 92 -1.54 1.74 -1.05
C VAL A 92 -2.60 1.58 -2.15
N GLN A 93 -3.81 2.08 -1.94
CA GLN A 93 -4.87 2.03 -2.94
C GLN A 93 -4.52 2.82 -4.21
N LYS A 94 -3.90 4.01 -4.05
CA LYS A 94 -3.40 4.81 -5.18
C LYS A 94 -2.37 4.02 -6.00
N LEU A 95 -1.43 3.33 -5.33
CA LEU A 95 -0.41 2.52 -6.00
C LEU A 95 -1.01 1.30 -6.73
N LEU A 96 -1.99 0.63 -6.12
CA LEU A 96 -2.70 -0.49 -6.75
C LEU A 96 -3.51 -0.04 -7.97
N ALA A 97 -4.15 1.15 -7.89
CA ALA A 97 -4.95 1.71 -8.96
C ALA A 97 -4.12 2.12 -10.19
N LEU A 98 -2.83 2.44 -10.01
CA LEU A 98 -1.92 2.73 -11.14
C LEU A 98 -1.74 1.52 -12.05
N GLY A 99 -1.84 0.29 -11.52
CA GLY A 99 -1.65 -0.95 -12.29
C GLY A 99 -0.23 -1.14 -12.84
N GLU A 100 0.72 -0.33 -12.40
CA GLU A 100 2.11 -0.37 -12.86
C GLU A 100 2.92 -1.42 -12.11
N ARG A 101 3.94 -1.97 -12.77
CA ARG A 101 4.85 -2.95 -12.15
C ARG A 101 5.90 -2.29 -11.26
N GLU A 102 6.24 -1.06 -11.53
CA GLU A 102 7.28 -0.29 -10.86
C GLU A 102 6.79 1.13 -10.54
N VAL A 103 7.22 1.66 -9.41
CA VAL A 103 6.96 3.04 -8.99
C VAL A 103 8.24 3.65 -8.43
N SER A 104 8.51 4.92 -8.71
CA SER A 104 9.68 5.58 -8.13
C SER A 104 9.48 5.85 -6.63
N SER A 105 10.55 5.74 -5.86
CA SER A 105 10.54 6.14 -4.44
C SER A 105 10.17 7.62 -4.27
N ARG A 106 10.46 8.45 -5.29
CA ARG A 106 10.07 9.85 -5.35
C ARG A 106 8.55 10.02 -5.38
N SER A 107 7.86 9.30 -6.26
CA SER A 107 6.39 9.37 -6.36
C SER A 107 5.70 8.92 -5.06
N ILE A 108 6.27 7.90 -4.38
CA ILE A 108 5.79 7.50 -3.05
C ILE A 108 6.00 8.62 -2.04
N GLY A 109 7.18 9.26 -2.03
CA GLY A 109 7.48 10.39 -1.17
C GLY A 109 6.53 11.56 -1.38
N GLU A 110 6.19 11.89 -2.62
CA GLU A 110 5.19 12.91 -2.97
C GLU A 110 3.81 12.56 -2.40
N SER A 111 3.38 11.29 -2.51
CA SER A 111 2.13 10.83 -1.91
C SER A 111 2.14 10.92 -0.37
N VAL A 112 3.27 10.64 0.27
CA VAL A 112 3.44 10.84 1.73
C VAL A 112 3.33 12.32 2.10
N MET A 113 3.94 13.21 1.30
CA MET A 113 3.86 14.66 1.49
C MET A 113 2.42 15.15 1.39
N GLU A 114 1.65 14.71 0.39
CA GLU A 114 0.23 15.05 0.22
C GLU A 114 -0.60 14.64 1.46
N GLU A 115 -0.38 13.44 1.98
CA GLU A 115 -1.10 12.96 3.17
C GLU A 115 -0.67 13.70 4.45
N LEU A 116 0.62 13.92 4.67
CA LEU A 116 1.12 14.69 5.81
C LEU A 116 0.61 16.13 5.79
N TYR A 117 0.51 16.75 4.60
CA TYR A 117 -0.06 18.08 4.45
C TYR A 117 -1.49 18.18 4.98
N LYS A 118 -2.31 17.14 4.77
CA LYS A 118 -3.69 17.05 5.28
C LYS A 118 -3.74 16.80 6.79
N LEU A 119 -2.81 15.97 7.32
CA LEU A 119 -2.80 15.56 8.71
C LEU A 119 -2.25 16.64 9.65
N ASP A 120 -1.06 17.16 9.34
CA ASP A 120 -0.33 18.09 10.21
C ASP A 120 0.73 18.86 9.45
N LYS A 121 0.61 20.17 9.41
CA LYS A 121 1.51 21.05 8.66
C LYS A 121 2.95 21.04 9.19
N VAL A 122 3.15 20.85 10.49
CA VAL A 122 4.50 20.75 11.07
C VAL A 122 5.16 19.43 10.67
N ALA A 123 4.40 18.34 10.70
CA ALA A 123 4.90 17.05 10.23
C ALA A 123 5.25 17.07 8.74
N TYR A 124 4.44 17.76 7.93
CA TYR A 124 4.76 18.01 6.52
C TYR A 124 6.12 18.67 6.36
N ILE A 125 6.39 19.79 7.05
CA ILE A 125 7.66 20.53 6.97
C ILE A 125 8.83 19.65 7.42
N ARG A 126 8.67 18.90 8.51
CA ARG A 126 9.70 17.96 9.01
C ARG A 126 10.05 16.89 7.97
N PHE A 127 9.04 16.30 7.35
CA PHE A 127 9.27 15.30 6.30
C PHE A 127 9.88 15.93 5.06
N ALA A 128 9.38 17.10 4.64
CA ALA A 128 9.88 17.86 3.50
C ALA A 128 11.37 18.19 3.64
N SER A 129 11.81 18.58 4.84
CA SER A 129 13.20 18.96 5.08
C SER A 129 14.19 17.83 4.77
N VAL A 130 13.81 16.59 5.07
CA VAL A 130 14.62 15.40 4.75
C VAL A 130 14.41 14.97 3.31
N TYR A 131 13.15 14.91 2.87
CA TYR A 131 12.79 14.40 1.56
C TYR A 131 13.30 15.29 0.41
N LYS A 132 13.17 16.61 0.54
CA LYS A 132 13.67 17.62 -0.42
C LYS A 132 15.14 18.01 -0.13
N SER A 133 15.75 17.44 0.92
CA SER A 133 17.16 17.70 1.30
C SER A 133 17.45 19.18 1.49
N PHE A 134 16.72 19.86 2.39
CA PHE A 134 16.92 21.29 2.67
C PHE A 134 18.38 21.57 3.06
N GLN A 135 18.94 22.63 2.50
CA GLN A 135 20.34 23.00 2.68
C GLN A 135 20.51 24.19 3.64
N ASP A 136 19.53 25.07 3.71
CA ASP A 136 19.59 26.29 4.52
C ASP A 136 18.22 26.67 5.12
N VAL A 137 18.21 27.83 5.83
CA VAL A 137 16.98 28.33 6.50
C VAL A 137 15.95 28.85 5.50
N ASP A 138 16.37 29.25 4.31
CA ASP A 138 15.45 29.80 3.32
C ASP A 138 14.59 28.70 2.71
N ASP A 139 15.08 27.46 2.59
CA ASP A 139 14.28 26.30 2.21
C ASP A 139 13.13 26.07 3.19
N PHE A 140 13.36 26.25 4.51
CA PHE A 140 12.30 26.18 5.51
C PHE A 140 11.29 27.31 5.37
N ARG A 141 11.74 28.55 5.10
CA ARG A 141 10.84 29.67 4.88
C ARG A 141 9.91 29.45 3.70
N ASP A 142 10.44 28.90 2.61
CA ASP A 142 9.65 28.63 1.42
C ASP A 142 8.65 27.49 1.65
N ALA A 143 9.04 26.43 2.35
CA ALA A 143 8.12 25.37 2.78
C ALA A 143 7.00 25.92 3.70
N ILE A 144 7.32 26.85 4.61
CA ILE A 144 6.33 27.52 5.47
C ILE A 144 5.37 28.36 4.64
N LYS A 145 5.85 29.15 3.68
CA LYS A 145 5.01 29.93 2.75
C LYS A 145 4.08 29.03 1.93
N GLU A 146 4.60 27.88 1.45
CA GLU A 146 3.81 26.89 0.71
C GLU A 146 2.62 26.38 1.55
N VAL A 147 2.86 26.09 2.82
CA VAL A 147 1.84 25.56 3.75
C VAL A 147 0.81 26.62 4.17
N GLN A 148 1.18 27.91 4.11
CA GLN A 148 0.30 29.03 4.48
C GLN A 148 -0.61 29.47 3.33
N LYS A 149 -0.30 29.13 2.09
CA LYS A 149 -1.19 29.43 0.96
C LYS A 149 -2.49 28.62 1.08
N PRO A 150 -3.66 29.25 0.97
CA PRO A 150 -4.91 28.50 0.94
C PRO A 150 -4.90 27.56 -0.27
N HIS A 151 -5.17 26.28 -0.05
CA HIS A 151 -5.32 25.31 -1.13
C HIS A 151 -6.54 25.69 -1.94
N GLN A 152 -6.36 26.22 -3.14
CA GLN A 152 -7.42 26.25 -4.13
C GLN A 152 -7.63 24.78 -4.56
N GLN A 153 -8.71 24.20 -4.02
CA GLN A 153 -9.21 22.92 -4.51
C GLN A 153 -9.71 23.16 -5.93
N ALA A 154 -9.04 22.52 -6.89
CA ALA A 154 -9.55 22.36 -8.24
C ALA A 154 -10.42 21.10 -8.28
#